data_2d1f89237f5057440656831a1aef21d8
#
_entry.id   2d1f89237f5057440656831a1aef21d8
#
_cell.length_a   1.000
_cell.length_b   1.000
_cell.length_c   1.000
_cell.angle_alpha   90.00
_cell.angle_beta   90.00
_cell.angle_gamma   90.00
#
_symmetry.space_group_name_H-M   'P 1'
#
loop_
_entity.id
_entity.type
_entity.pdbx_description
1 polymer ?
#
loop_
_entity_poly.entity_id
_entity_poly.type
_entity_poly.pdbx_seq_one_letter_code
_entity_poly.pdbx_strand_id
1 'polypeptide(L)'
;MYAILDIESTGGKYNDEGITEIAIYKFDGHEVVDQFISLVNPERKIQSFVVGLTGINNDMLRHAPKFYEVAKRIVEITEGCILVAHNAKFDYRMLRLEFDRLGYAYERKTLCTVKLSKKLLPGFDSYSLGKLVKNLGIPITDRHRASGDALATVKLFKMLLDKDTDKSIISSNLKLNSISSVYQKLIKQIDQLPNAVGIYYFADH
;
A
#
# COMPACT_ATOMS: atom_id res chain seq x y z
N MET A 1 -4.99 1.07 14.80
CA MET A 1 -4.66 2.21 13.92
C MET A 1 -4.40 1.69 12.50
N TYR A 2 -4.81 2.47 11.50
CA TYR A 2 -4.64 2.16 10.09
C TYR A 2 -3.96 3.34 9.40
N ALA A 3 -3.09 3.08 8.44
CA ALA A 3 -2.55 4.07 7.53
C ALA A 3 -3.11 3.76 6.14
N ILE A 4 -4.11 4.53 5.71
CA ILE A 4 -4.79 4.34 4.44
C ILE A 4 -4.09 5.20 3.42
N LEU A 5 -3.62 4.58 2.34
CA LEU A 5 -2.75 5.26 1.40
C LEU A 5 -3.08 4.92 -0.06
N ASP A 6 -2.62 5.81 -0.92
CA ASP A 6 -2.58 5.64 -2.36
C ASP A 6 -1.30 6.26 -2.92
N ILE A 7 -0.77 5.69 -3.99
CA ILE A 7 0.50 6.08 -4.60
C ILE A 7 0.35 6.18 -6.10
N GLU A 8 0.79 7.33 -6.64
CA GLU A 8 1.04 7.48 -8.06
C GLU A 8 2.52 7.23 -8.37
N SER A 9 2.80 6.64 -9.52
CA SER A 9 4.15 6.26 -9.92
C SER A 9 4.49 6.75 -11.33
N THR A 10 5.78 6.69 -11.68
CA THR A 10 6.25 7.02 -13.04
C THR A 10 5.73 6.07 -14.11
N GLY A 11 5.22 4.88 -13.74
CA GLY A 11 5.09 3.77 -14.65
C GLY A 11 6.44 3.26 -15.14
N GLY A 12 6.43 2.32 -16.10
CA GLY A 12 7.65 1.77 -16.68
C GLY A 12 7.87 0.29 -16.33
N LYS A 13 9.12 -0.15 -16.34
CA LYS A 13 9.48 -1.54 -16.05
C LYS A 13 9.32 -1.83 -14.55
N TYR A 14 8.91 -3.05 -14.23
CA TYR A 14 8.77 -3.53 -12.87
C TYR A 14 10.07 -3.33 -12.05
N ASN A 15 9.95 -2.74 -10.87
CA ASN A 15 11.03 -2.32 -9.98
C ASN A 15 11.94 -1.20 -10.50
N ASP A 16 11.62 -0.61 -11.65
CA ASP A 16 12.31 0.57 -12.16
C ASP A 16 11.45 1.85 -12.03
N GLU A 17 10.24 1.70 -11.50
CA GLU A 17 9.35 2.82 -11.22
C GLU A 17 9.86 3.68 -10.05
N GLY A 18 9.39 4.91 -9.97
CA GLY A 18 9.54 5.81 -8.82
C GLY A 18 8.19 6.38 -8.40
N ILE A 19 8.07 6.76 -7.14
CA ILE A 19 6.88 7.42 -6.61
C ILE A 19 6.83 8.87 -7.10
N THR A 20 5.69 9.30 -7.63
CA THR A 20 5.44 10.68 -8.10
C THR A 20 4.50 11.46 -7.18
N GLU A 21 3.59 10.78 -6.52
CA GLU A 21 2.72 11.34 -5.48
C GLU A 21 2.42 10.26 -4.44
N ILE A 22 2.29 10.66 -3.20
CA ILE A 22 1.86 9.81 -2.10
C ILE A 22 0.86 10.55 -1.22
N ALA A 23 -0.21 9.87 -0.84
CA ALA A 23 -1.15 10.34 0.17
C ALA A 23 -1.34 9.25 1.22
N ILE A 24 -1.24 9.62 2.49
CA ILE A 24 -1.45 8.75 3.64
C ILE A 24 -2.40 9.44 4.61
N TYR A 25 -3.47 8.74 4.98
CA TYR A 25 -4.40 9.16 6.03
C TYR A 25 -4.31 8.18 7.19
N LYS A 26 -3.89 8.67 8.36
CA LYS A 26 -3.89 7.88 9.60
C LYS A 26 -5.30 7.87 10.17
N PHE A 27 -5.88 6.69 10.28
CA PHE A 27 -7.26 6.46 10.62
C PHE A 27 -7.36 5.58 11.89
N ASP A 28 -8.14 6.01 12.87
CA ASP A 28 -8.28 5.28 14.13
C ASP A 28 -9.39 4.21 14.12
N GLY A 29 -10.21 4.20 13.07
CA GLY A 29 -11.39 3.35 12.89
C GLY A 29 -12.68 4.18 12.83
N HIS A 30 -12.63 5.43 13.24
CA HIS A 30 -13.76 6.36 13.26
C HIS A 30 -13.50 7.61 12.43
N GLU A 31 -12.32 8.23 12.59
CA GLU A 31 -11.94 9.46 11.90
C GLU A 31 -10.45 9.47 11.50
N VAL A 32 -10.11 10.39 10.61
CA VAL A 32 -8.72 10.66 10.22
C VAL A 32 -8.09 11.54 11.29
N VAL A 33 -7.04 11.03 11.94
CA VAL A 33 -6.34 11.71 13.05
C VAL A 33 -5.04 12.39 12.61
N ASP A 34 -4.50 12.04 11.44
CA ASP A 34 -3.28 12.62 10.87
C ASP A 34 -3.26 12.36 9.37
N GLN A 35 -2.54 13.21 8.62
CA GLN A 35 -2.38 13.02 7.17
C GLN A 35 -1.02 13.47 6.68
N PHE A 36 -0.58 12.85 5.59
CA PHE A 36 0.60 13.25 4.84
C PHE A 36 0.30 13.15 3.34
N ILE A 37 0.45 14.22 2.60
CA ILE A 37 0.24 14.28 1.16
C ILE A 37 1.42 15.04 0.55
N SER A 38 2.06 14.45 -0.44
CA SER A 38 3.20 15.08 -1.11
C SER A 38 3.36 14.59 -2.54
N LEU A 39 3.68 15.50 -3.45
CA LEU A 39 4.40 15.15 -4.65
C LEU A 39 5.80 14.69 -4.27
N VAL A 40 6.36 13.77 -5.04
CA VAL A 40 7.71 13.25 -4.84
C VAL A 40 8.47 13.29 -6.16
N ASN A 41 9.67 13.84 -6.15
CA ASN A 41 10.55 13.81 -7.31
C ASN A 41 11.20 12.42 -7.43
N PRO A 42 10.83 11.61 -8.42
CA PRO A 42 11.35 10.27 -8.59
C PRO A 42 12.75 10.22 -9.23
N GLU A 43 13.31 11.38 -9.59
CA GLU A 43 14.59 11.55 -10.33
C GLU A 43 14.64 10.74 -11.65
N ARG A 44 13.48 10.49 -12.24
CA ARG A 44 13.31 9.77 -13.52
C ARG A 44 12.11 10.25 -14.29
N LYS A 45 12.07 9.95 -15.58
CA LYS A 45 10.97 10.39 -16.45
C LYS A 45 9.67 9.64 -16.14
N ILE A 46 8.56 10.36 -16.17
CA ILE A 46 7.21 9.80 -16.12
C ILE A 46 6.83 9.33 -17.52
N GLN A 47 6.20 8.16 -17.61
CA GLN A 47 5.65 7.64 -18.87
C GLN A 47 4.50 8.54 -19.35
N SER A 48 4.43 8.82 -20.65
CA SER A 48 3.44 9.74 -21.23
C SER A 48 2.00 9.36 -20.90
N PHE A 49 1.69 8.06 -20.88
CA PHE A 49 0.34 7.61 -20.52
C PHE A 49 0.00 7.88 -19.06
N VAL A 50 0.99 7.86 -18.15
CA VAL A 50 0.80 8.20 -16.73
C VAL A 50 0.54 9.69 -16.57
N VAL A 51 1.29 10.54 -17.30
CA VAL A 51 1.02 11.98 -17.34
C VAL A 51 -0.41 12.26 -17.80
N GLY A 52 -0.89 11.56 -18.85
CA GLY A 52 -2.26 11.68 -19.34
C GLY A 52 -3.31 11.19 -18.34
N LEU A 53 -2.98 10.22 -17.48
CA LEU A 53 -3.88 9.65 -16.48
C LEU A 53 -3.97 10.51 -15.21
N THR A 54 -2.82 10.92 -14.65
CA THR A 54 -2.72 11.58 -13.34
C THR A 54 -2.65 13.09 -13.43
N GLY A 55 -2.30 13.64 -14.60
CA GLY A 55 -1.98 15.05 -14.79
C GLY A 55 -0.63 15.48 -14.18
N ILE A 56 0.07 14.57 -13.50
CA ILE A 56 1.38 14.85 -12.91
C ILE A 56 2.44 14.82 -14.00
N ASN A 57 3.20 15.89 -14.15
CA ASN A 57 4.24 16.02 -15.16
C ASN A 57 5.62 16.31 -14.54
N ASN A 58 6.67 16.23 -15.36
CA ASN A 58 8.04 16.43 -14.87
C ASN A 58 8.30 17.84 -14.32
N ASP A 59 7.60 18.86 -14.82
CA ASP A 59 7.77 20.23 -14.33
C ASP A 59 7.22 20.42 -12.92
N MET A 60 6.08 19.78 -12.62
CA MET A 60 5.52 19.76 -11.26
C MET A 60 6.47 19.08 -10.26
N LEU A 61 7.18 18.04 -10.70
CA LEU A 61 8.06 17.26 -9.83
C LEU A 61 9.47 17.85 -9.68
N ARG A 62 9.86 18.79 -10.53
CA ARG A 62 11.22 19.40 -10.50
C ARG A 62 11.60 19.96 -9.14
N HIS A 63 10.65 20.58 -8.45
CA HIS A 63 10.83 21.20 -7.15
C HIS A 63 10.17 20.41 -6.00
N ALA A 64 9.61 19.24 -6.30
CA ALA A 64 9.06 18.35 -5.27
C ALA A 64 10.21 17.70 -4.47
N PRO A 65 9.99 17.39 -3.20
CA PRO A 65 10.99 16.68 -2.39
C PRO A 65 11.28 15.30 -2.98
N LYS A 66 12.53 14.87 -2.87
CA LYS A 66 12.92 13.50 -3.20
C LYS A 66 12.43 12.53 -2.13
N PHE A 67 12.37 11.23 -2.43
CA PHE A 67 11.81 10.26 -1.50
C PHE A 67 12.53 10.25 -0.14
N TYR A 68 13.87 10.37 -0.11
CA TYR A 68 14.62 10.39 1.15
C TYR A 68 14.28 11.58 2.06
N GLU A 69 13.82 12.71 1.51
CA GLU A 69 13.41 13.88 2.28
C GLU A 69 12.08 13.68 2.99
N VAL A 70 11.20 12.83 2.44
CA VAL A 70 9.88 12.51 3.01
C VAL A 70 9.84 11.17 3.75
N ALA A 71 10.86 10.34 3.59
CA ALA A 71 10.92 8.98 4.12
C ALA A 71 10.69 8.92 5.64
N LYS A 72 11.30 9.84 6.40
CA LYS A 72 11.11 9.91 7.86
C LYS A 72 9.64 10.09 8.23
N ARG A 73 8.95 11.05 7.58
CA ARG A 73 7.53 11.32 7.85
C ARG A 73 6.65 10.12 7.49
N ILE A 74 6.97 9.42 6.41
CA ILE A 74 6.24 8.19 6.02
C ILE A 74 6.41 7.10 7.10
N VAL A 75 7.61 6.90 7.64
CA VAL A 75 7.85 5.95 8.73
C VAL A 75 7.04 6.33 9.96
N GLU A 76 7.09 7.60 10.40
CA GLU A 76 6.40 8.10 11.58
C GLU A 76 4.88 7.95 11.50
N ILE A 77 4.26 8.38 10.39
CA ILE A 77 2.80 8.31 10.25
C ILE A 77 2.29 6.87 10.15
N THR A 78 3.11 5.96 9.62
CA THR A 78 2.76 4.54 9.46
C THR A 78 3.21 3.65 10.62
N GLU A 79 3.91 4.20 11.61
CA GLU A 79 4.39 3.43 12.74
C GLU A 79 3.23 2.86 13.57
N GLY A 80 3.31 1.56 13.89
CA GLY A 80 2.26 0.84 14.62
C GLY A 80 0.93 0.70 13.88
N CYS A 81 0.86 1.12 12.59
CA CYS A 81 -0.35 1.03 11.79
C CYS A 81 -0.35 -0.20 10.87
N ILE A 82 -1.56 -0.63 10.52
CA ILE A 82 -1.80 -1.53 9.41
C ILE A 82 -1.96 -0.67 8.15
N LEU A 83 -1.16 -0.93 7.12
CA LEU A 83 -1.31 -0.26 5.83
C LEU A 83 -2.57 -0.76 5.11
N VAL A 84 -3.38 0.16 4.65
CA VAL A 84 -4.60 -0.13 3.89
C VAL A 84 -4.53 0.59 2.55
N ALA A 85 -4.74 -0.13 1.45
CA ALA A 85 -4.82 0.48 0.12
C ALA A 85 -5.79 -0.28 -0.78
N HIS A 86 -6.21 0.37 -1.87
CA HIS A 86 -7.04 -0.26 -2.89
C HIS A 86 -6.16 -0.92 -3.95
N ASN A 87 -5.86 -2.21 -3.82
CA ASN A 87 -4.82 -2.99 -4.45
C ASN A 87 -3.45 -2.88 -3.74
N ALA A 88 -3.46 -2.99 -2.42
CA ALA A 88 -2.32 -2.79 -1.51
C ALA A 88 -1.00 -3.45 -1.92
N LYS A 89 -1.02 -4.47 -2.79
CA LYS A 89 0.21 -5.10 -3.30
C LYS A 89 1.06 -4.11 -4.09
N PHE A 90 0.44 -3.21 -4.86
CA PHE A 90 1.14 -2.20 -5.64
C PHE A 90 1.78 -1.16 -4.72
N ASP A 91 0.98 -0.52 -3.87
CA ASP A 91 1.43 0.57 -3.01
C ASP A 91 2.51 0.13 -2.03
N TYR A 92 2.30 -1.04 -1.41
CA TYR A 92 3.28 -1.60 -0.48
C TYR A 92 4.61 -1.96 -1.17
N ARG A 93 4.54 -2.50 -2.41
CA ARG A 93 5.74 -2.77 -3.20
C ARG A 93 6.48 -1.47 -3.52
N MET A 94 5.77 -0.42 -3.92
CA MET A 94 6.38 0.88 -4.24
C MET A 94 7.10 1.48 -3.02
N LEU A 95 6.46 1.45 -1.84
CA LEU A 95 7.11 1.89 -0.60
C LEU A 95 8.38 1.06 -0.29
N ARG A 96 8.27 -0.25 -0.33
CA ARG A 96 9.43 -1.12 -0.09
C ARG A 96 10.56 -0.85 -1.07
N LEU A 97 10.25 -0.70 -2.35
CA LEU A 97 11.23 -0.41 -3.38
C LEU A 97 12.01 0.90 -3.11
N GLU A 98 11.29 1.96 -2.73
CA GLU A 98 11.93 3.24 -2.41
C GLU A 98 12.73 3.18 -1.10
N PHE A 99 12.23 2.51 -0.08
CA PHE A 99 12.96 2.29 1.16
C PHE A 99 14.18 1.38 0.98
N ASP A 100 14.08 0.32 0.17
CA ASP A 100 15.20 -0.57 -0.17
C ASP A 100 16.34 0.21 -0.86
N ARG A 101 16.01 1.19 -1.72
CA ARG A 101 16.99 2.12 -2.34
C ARG A 101 17.73 2.97 -1.31
N LEU A 102 17.11 3.23 -0.16
CA LEU A 102 17.71 3.93 0.97
C LEU A 102 18.45 2.99 1.96
N GLY A 103 18.47 1.68 1.69
CA GLY A 103 19.04 0.68 2.59
C GLY A 103 18.19 0.43 3.85
N TYR A 104 16.90 0.78 3.82
CA TYR A 104 15.99 0.64 4.97
C TYR A 104 14.95 -0.47 4.74
N ALA A 105 14.92 -1.45 5.64
CA ALA A 105 13.92 -2.54 5.60
C ALA A 105 12.56 -2.01 6.10
N TYR A 106 11.67 -1.69 5.16
CA TYR A 106 10.33 -1.20 5.47
C TYR A 106 9.32 -2.34 5.50
N GLU A 107 8.88 -2.70 6.70
CA GLU A 107 7.92 -3.78 6.90
C GLU A 107 6.68 -3.31 7.66
N ARG A 108 5.51 -3.54 7.10
CA ARG A 108 4.20 -3.25 7.70
C ARG A 108 3.21 -4.36 7.36
N LYS A 109 2.26 -4.61 8.26
CA LYS A 109 1.08 -5.43 7.93
C LYS A 109 0.20 -4.70 6.94
N THR A 110 -0.39 -5.41 5.99
CA THR A 110 -1.20 -4.81 4.94
C THR A 110 -2.61 -5.37 4.88
N LEU A 111 -3.57 -4.54 4.49
CA LEU A 111 -4.94 -4.91 4.13
C LEU A 111 -5.25 -4.37 2.73
N CYS A 112 -5.92 -5.18 1.92
CA CYS A 112 -6.32 -4.80 0.58
C CYS A 112 -7.84 -4.63 0.53
N THR A 113 -8.32 -3.41 0.30
CA THR A 113 -9.76 -3.14 0.24
C THR A 113 -10.46 -3.82 -0.92
N VAL A 114 -9.77 -4.13 -2.04
CA VAL A 114 -10.34 -4.98 -3.11
C VAL A 114 -10.69 -6.37 -2.58
N LYS A 115 -9.78 -7.00 -1.83
CA LYS A 115 -10.02 -8.34 -1.26
C LYS A 115 -11.13 -8.33 -0.22
N LEU A 116 -11.15 -7.30 0.63
CA LEU A 116 -12.19 -7.12 1.64
C LEU A 116 -13.54 -6.86 0.99
N SER A 117 -13.60 -5.96 -0.01
CA SER A 117 -14.84 -5.66 -0.72
C SER A 117 -15.44 -6.90 -1.42
N LYS A 118 -14.62 -7.74 -2.04
CA LYS A 118 -15.10 -9.00 -2.65
C LYS A 118 -15.76 -9.94 -1.63
N LYS A 119 -15.32 -9.92 -0.38
CA LYS A 119 -15.85 -10.77 0.69
C LYS A 119 -17.07 -10.15 1.38
N LEU A 120 -17.01 -8.85 1.68
CA LEU A 120 -18.03 -8.15 2.47
C LEU A 120 -19.14 -7.53 1.62
N LEU A 121 -18.87 -7.29 0.35
CA LEU A 121 -19.77 -6.66 -0.62
C LEU A 121 -19.74 -7.46 -1.93
N PRO A 122 -20.18 -8.73 -1.94
CA PRO A 122 -20.20 -9.52 -3.17
C PRO A 122 -21.25 -8.99 -4.16
N GLY A 123 -21.10 -9.34 -5.45
CA GLY A 123 -22.10 -9.07 -6.48
C GLY A 123 -21.85 -7.83 -7.34
N PHE A 124 -20.71 -7.17 -7.23
CA PHE A 124 -20.34 -6.11 -8.17
C PHE A 124 -19.58 -6.65 -9.38
N ASP A 125 -19.90 -6.15 -10.57
CA ASP A 125 -19.21 -6.52 -11.81
C ASP A 125 -17.74 -6.09 -11.82
N SER A 126 -17.41 -5.02 -11.07
CA SER A 126 -16.06 -4.49 -10.98
C SER A 126 -15.74 -3.95 -9.59
N TYR A 127 -14.58 -4.33 -9.11
CA TYR A 127 -14.01 -3.85 -7.84
C TYR A 127 -12.87 -2.84 -8.04
N SER A 128 -12.78 -2.18 -9.22
CA SER A 128 -11.90 -1.01 -9.37
C SER A 128 -12.43 0.15 -8.51
N LEU A 129 -11.54 0.94 -7.89
CA LEU A 129 -11.95 1.98 -6.94
C LEU A 129 -13.06 2.87 -7.50
N GLY A 130 -12.85 3.48 -8.66
CA GLY A 130 -13.81 4.40 -9.24
C GLY A 130 -15.19 3.80 -9.51
N LYS A 131 -15.28 2.54 -9.99
CA LYS A 131 -16.57 1.88 -10.21
C LYS A 131 -17.23 1.47 -8.89
N LEU A 132 -16.44 0.92 -7.97
CA LEU A 132 -16.95 0.46 -6.69
C LEU A 132 -17.50 1.62 -5.86
N VAL A 133 -16.75 2.71 -5.68
CA VAL A 133 -17.19 3.86 -4.88
C VAL A 133 -18.40 4.57 -5.51
N LYS A 134 -18.47 4.63 -6.86
CA LYS A 134 -19.65 5.13 -7.58
C LYS A 134 -20.90 4.31 -7.26
N ASN A 135 -20.79 2.99 -7.33
CA ASN A 135 -21.91 2.08 -7.02
C ASN A 135 -22.34 2.16 -5.54
N LEU A 136 -21.42 2.50 -4.64
CA LEU A 136 -21.69 2.66 -3.21
C LEU A 136 -22.12 4.07 -2.82
N GLY A 137 -22.22 5.02 -3.77
CA GLY A 137 -22.56 6.41 -3.49
C GLY A 137 -21.47 7.17 -2.73
N ILE A 138 -20.22 6.69 -2.73
CA ILE A 138 -19.09 7.36 -2.10
C ILE A 138 -18.55 8.41 -3.06
N PRO A 139 -18.55 9.71 -2.69
CA PRO A 139 -18.00 10.76 -3.55
C PRO A 139 -16.47 10.62 -3.64
N ILE A 140 -15.96 10.75 -4.85
CA ILE A 140 -14.53 10.83 -5.14
C ILE A 140 -14.25 12.17 -5.83
N THR A 141 -13.30 12.90 -5.31
CA THR A 141 -12.77 14.14 -5.89
C THR A 141 -11.34 13.85 -6.38
N ASP A 142 -10.91 14.55 -7.40
CA ASP A 142 -9.54 14.46 -7.92
C ASP A 142 -9.07 13.01 -8.17
N ARG A 143 -9.87 12.30 -8.96
CA ARG A 143 -9.54 10.93 -9.35
C ARG A 143 -8.20 10.88 -10.10
N HIS A 144 -7.44 9.81 -9.85
CA HIS A 144 -6.06 9.65 -10.33
C HIS A 144 -5.09 10.69 -9.74
N ARG A 145 -5.43 11.19 -8.56
CA ARG A 145 -4.54 11.88 -7.65
C ARG A 145 -4.54 11.12 -6.33
N ALA A 146 -3.37 10.88 -5.79
CA ALA A 146 -3.22 10.02 -4.61
C ALA A 146 -4.10 10.48 -3.44
N SER A 147 -4.27 11.79 -3.24
CA SER A 147 -5.12 12.33 -2.16
C SER A 147 -6.60 11.99 -2.32
N GLY A 148 -7.13 12.10 -3.54
CA GLY A 148 -8.54 11.81 -3.84
C GLY A 148 -8.85 10.31 -3.72
N ASP A 149 -7.99 9.47 -4.29
CA ASP A 149 -8.15 8.02 -4.29
C ASP A 149 -7.94 7.43 -2.87
N ALA A 150 -6.97 7.94 -2.10
CA ALA A 150 -6.77 7.55 -0.70
C ALA A 150 -7.97 7.97 0.18
N LEU A 151 -8.52 9.18 0.03
CA LEU A 151 -9.68 9.64 0.79
C LEU A 151 -10.95 8.83 0.48
N ALA A 152 -11.15 8.48 -0.80
CA ALA A 152 -12.22 7.58 -1.21
C ALA A 152 -12.03 6.19 -0.59
N THR A 153 -10.78 5.72 -0.50
CA THR A 153 -10.42 4.46 0.16
C THR A 153 -10.67 4.50 1.67
N VAL A 154 -10.46 5.65 2.36
CA VAL A 154 -10.85 5.85 3.78
C VAL A 154 -12.35 5.61 3.96
N LYS A 155 -13.18 6.26 3.13
CA LYS A 155 -14.64 6.12 3.22
C LYS A 155 -15.10 4.69 2.94
N LEU A 156 -14.52 4.05 1.92
CA LEU A 156 -14.77 2.65 1.60
C LEU A 156 -14.36 1.75 2.77
N PHE A 157 -13.17 1.96 3.34
CA PHE A 157 -12.67 1.11 4.42
C PHE A 157 -13.50 1.25 5.70
N LYS A 158 -13.97 2.46 6.02
CA LYS A 158 -14.92 2.69 7.13
C LYS A 158 -16.20 1.86 6.94
N MET A 159 -16.79 1.89 5.74
CA MET A 159 -17.96 1.07 5.42
C MET A 159 -17.68 -0.45 5.54
N LEU A 160 -16.48 -0.90 5.16
CA LEU A 160 -16.08 -2.31 5.31
C LEU A 160 -15.89 -2.70 6.78
N LEU A 161 -15.36 -1.79 7.63
CA LEU A 161 -15.28 -1.99 9.08
C LEU A 161 -16.66 -2.12 9.72
N ASP A 162 -17.61 -1.28 9.32
CA ASP A 162 -18.99 -1.32 9.84
C ASP A 162 -19.72 -2.61 9.44
N LYS A 163 -19.36 -3.22 8.30
CA LYS A 163 -19.92 -4.49 7.84
C LYS A 163 -19.28 -5.72 8.49
N ASP A 164 -18.00 -5.66 8.84
CA ASP A 164 -17.25 -6.74 9.51
C ASP A 164 -17.30 -6.55 11.03
N THR A 165 -18.49 -6.61 11.61
CA THR A 165 -18.78 -6.27 13.00
C THR A 165 -17.96 -7.08 14.01
N ASP A 166 -17.70 -8.35 13.72
CA ASP A 166 -16.87 -9.25 14.53
C ASP A 166 -15.38 -9.21 14.17
N LYS A 167 -15.00 -8.42 13.17
CA LYS A 167 -13.65 -8.27 12.62
C LYS A 167 -12.99 -9.60 12.17
N SER A 168 -13.77 -10.63 11.93
CA SER A 168 -13.28 -11.96 11.57
C SER A 168 -12.62 -11.98 10.20
N ILE A 169 -13.20 -11.28 9.22
CA ILE A 169 -12.70 -11.21 7.85
C ILE A 169 -11.42 -10.37 7.79
N ILE A 170 -11.38 -9.23 8.48
CA ILE A 170 -10.18 -8.38 8.57
C ILE A 170 -9.05 -9.14 9.25
N SER A 171 -9.31 -9.78 10.39
CA SER A 171 -8.32 -10.56 11.13
C SER A 171 -7.76 -11.74 10.33
N SER A 172 -8.62 -12.44 9.57
CA SER A 172 -8.18 -13.53 8.70
C SER A 172 -7.26 -13.05 7.56
N ASN A 173 -7.58 -11.88 6.97
CA ASN A 173 -6.74 -11.30 5.92
C ASN A 173 -5.39 -10.78 6.45
N LEU A 174 -5.33 -10.30 7.68
CA LEU A 174 -4.08 -9.91 8.33
C LEU A 174 -3.15 -11.10 8.55
N LYS A 175 -3.68 -12.24 9.02
CA LYS A 175 -2.89 -13.46 9.23
C LYS A 175 -2.26 -13.98 7.93
N LEU A 176 -2.97 -13.90 6.82
CA LEU A 176 -2.48 -14.34 5.50
C LEU A 176 -1.34 -13.47 4.95
N ASN A 177 -1.27 -12.21 5.36
CA ASN A 177 -0.26 -11.26 4.89
C ASN A 177 0.95 -11.14 5.84
N SER A 178 0.91 -11.77 7.00
CA SER A 178 1.94 -11.64 8.05
C SER A 178 3.13 -12.56 7.86
N ILE A 179 3.08 -13.48 6.89
CA ILE A 179 4.18 -14.40 6.60
C ILE A 179 4.78 -13.98 5.26
N SER A 180 5.96 -13.35 5.31
CA SER A 180 6.74 -13.06 4.10
C SER A 180 7.05 -14.38 3.37
N SER A 181 7.05 -14.35 2.02
CA SER A 181 7.36 -15.55 1.22
C SER A 181 8.73 -16.14 1.51
N VAL A 182 9.66 -15.33 1.99
CA VAL A 182 11.00 -15.73 2.44
C VAL A 182 10.90 -16.49 3.75
N TYR A 183 10.11 -15.99 4.72
CA TYR A 183 9.87 -16.69 5.98
C TYR A 183 9.17 -18.05 5.79
N GLN A 184 8.23 -18.14 4.84
CA GLN A 184 7.58 -19.42 4.51
C GLN A 184 8.56 -20.43 3.92
N LYS A 185 9.51 -19.99 3.09
CA LYS A 185 10.58 -20.86 2.59
C LYS A 185 11.53 -21.31 3.71
N LEU A 186 11.94 -20.38 4.57
CA LEU A 186 12.79 -20.67 5.72
C LEU A 186 12.12 -21.61 6.72
N ILE A 187 10.86 -21.40 7.07
CA ILE A 187 10.11 -22.31 7.95
C ILE A 187 10.03 -23.71 7.34
N LYS A 188 9.70 -23.83 6.04
CA LYS A 188 9.68 -25.13 5.35
C LYS A 188 11.05 -25.83 5.32
N GLN A 189 12.13 -25.07 5.22
CA GLN A 189 13.48 -25.60 5.27
C GLN A 189 13.85 -26.06 6.69
N ILE A 190 13.46 -25.26 7.71
CA ILE A 190 13.68 -25.62 9.12
C ILE A 190 12.87 -26.87 9.51
N ASP A 191 11.62 -27.00 9.06
CA ASP A 191 10.77 -28.16 9.30
C ASP A 191 11.32 -29.46 8.65
N GLN A 192 12.19 -29.33 7.65
CA GLN A 192 12.84 -30.44 6.98
C GLN A 192 14.18 -30.84 7.63
N LEU A 193 14.67 -30.05 8.60
CA LEU A 193 15.91 -30.42 9.32
C LEU A 193 15.67 -31.63 10.23
N PRO A 194 16.61 -32.59 10.27
CA PRO A 194 16.50 -33.72 11.17
C PRO A 194 16.48 -33.28 12.65
N ASN A 195 15.59 -33.86 13.46
CA ASN A 195 15.58 -33.67 14.91
C ASN A 195 16.75 -34.43 15.59
N ALA A 196 18.00 -34.24 15.09
CA ALA A 196 19.19 -34.86 15.58
C ALA A 196 20.28 -33.81 15.84
N VAL A 197 21.16 -34.11 16.78
CA VAL A 197 22.33 -33.26 17.04
C VAL A 197 23.25 -33.30 15.83
N GLY A 198 23.54 -32.12 15.24
CA GLY A 198 24.40 -32.03 14.05
C GLY A 198 24.82 -30.57 13.79
N ILE A 199 25.72 -30.39 12.80
CA ILE A 199 26.14 -29.09 12.32
C ILE A 199 25.38 -28.81 11.02
N TYR A 200 24.73 -27.63 10.95
CA TYR A 200 23.97 -27.19 9.78
C TYR A 200 24.66 -26.01 9.10
N TYR A 201 24.82 -26.09 7.79
CA TYR A 201 25.36 -25.03 6.96
C TYR A 201 24.24 -24.41 6.11
N PHE A 202 24.10 -23.09 6.15
CA PHE A 202 23.26 -22.36 5.23
C PHE A 202 24.15 -21.72 4.17
N ALA A 203 23.92 -22.04 2.90
CA ALA A 203 24.60 -21.41 1.78
C ALA A 203 23.62 -20.59 0.96
N ASP A 204 23.99 -19.33 0.63
CA ASP A 204 23.29 -18.53 -0.35
C ASP A 204 23.64 -19.03 -1.76
N HIS A 205 22.62 -19.18 -2.60
CA HIS A 205 22.72 -19.48 -4.02
C HIS A 205 22.23 -18.32 -4.85
#